data_1c65030889616d35cd0dc893072e9eac
#
_entry.id   1c65030889616d35cd0dc893072e9eac
#
_cell.length_a   1.000
_cell.length_b   1.000
_cell.length_c   1.000
_cell.angle_alpha   90.00
_cell.angle_beta   90.00
_cell.angle_gamma   90.00
#
_symmetry.space_group_name_H-M   'P 1'
#
loop_
_entity.id
_entity.type
_entity.pdbx_description
1 polymer ?
#
loop_
_entity_poly.entity_id
_entity_poly.type
_entity_poly.pdbx_seq_one_letter_code
_entity_poly.pdbx_strand_id
1 'polypeptide(L)' 'MQNVFVTGAAGFIGSNLVDRLLADGASVTGWDNFSTGQERFLEGALKHPRFRLVRYAALGE' A
#
# COMPACT_ATOMS: atom_id res chain seq x y z
N MET A 1 10.04 -13.15 8.76
CA MET A 1 9.15 -12.06 8.34
C MET A 1 8.66 -12.32 6.94
N GLN A 2 7.40 -12.03 6.67
CA GLN A 2 6.83 -12.18 5.34
C GLN A 2 6.96 -10.89 4.55
N ASN A 3 7.19 -11.04 3.26
CA ASN A 3 7.11 -9.93 2.32
C ASN A 3 5.82 -10.09 1.53
N VAL A 4 4.98 -9.08 1.56
CA VAL A 4 3.65 -9.15 0.96
C VAL A 4 3.49 -8.01 -0.05
N PHE A 5 2.95 -8.34 -1.22
CA PHE A 5 2.58 -7.34 -2.21
C PHE A 5 1.08 -7.06 -2.13
N VAL A 6 0.71 -5.80 -2.10
CA VAL A 6 -0.69 -5.40 -2.12
C VAL A 6 -0.93 -4.48 -3.31
N THR A 7 -1.71 -4.93 -4.27
CA THR A 7 -2.13 -4.08 -5.39
C THR A 7 -3.37 -3.29 -4.97
N GLY A 8 -3.50 -2.06 -5.47
CA GLY A 8 -4.58 -1.19 -5.04
C GLY A 8 -4.40 -0.71 -3.60
N ALA A 9 -3.15 -0.55 -3.17
CA ALA A 9 -2.84 -0.27 -1.78
C ALA A 9 -3.40 1.06 -1.28
N ALA A 10 -3.56 2.04 -2.17
CA ALA A 10 -4.10 3.34 -1.78
C ALA A 10 -5.64 3.38 -1.75
N GLY A 11 -6.31 2.30 -2.13
CA GLY A 11 -7.75 2.19 -2.01
C GLY A 11 -8.15 1.94 -0.56
N PHE A 12 -9.44 2.10 -0.26
CA PHE A 12 -9.92 1.95 1.11
C PHE A 12 -9.64 0.55 1.67
N ILE A 13 -10.01 -0.47 0.92
CA ILE A 13 -9.80 -1.86 1.37
C ILE A 13 -8.32 -2.21 1.40
N GLY A 14 -7.59 -1.81 0.36
CA GLY A 14 -6.16 -2.10 0.28
C GLY A 14 -5.36 -1.45 1.40
N SER A 15 -5.69 -0.21 1.74
CA SER A 15 -4.99 0.49 2.82
C SER A 15 -5.25 -0.14 4.18
N ASN A 16 -6.47 -0.62 4.42
CA ASN A 16 -6.78 -1.34 5.65
C ASN A 16 -6.02 -2.66 5.73
N LEU A 17 -5.89 -3.36 4.62
CA LEU A 17 -5.10 -4.59 4.56
C LEU A 17 -3.64 -4.32 4.84
N VAL A 18 -3.08 -3.26 4.27
CA VAL A 18 -1.70 -2.85 4.53
C VAL A 18 -1.48 -2.62 6.02
N ASP A 19 -2.35 -1.86 6.66
CA ASP A 19 -2.22 -1.56 8.08
C ASP A 19 -2.23 -2.85 8.91
N ARG A 20 -3.12 -3.77 8.56
CA ARG A 20 -3.22 -5.04 9.27
C ARG A 20 -1.97 -5.89 9.12
N LEU A 21 -1.44 -5.97 7.91
CA LEU A 21 -0.23 -6.74 7.65
C LEU A 21 0.97 -6.15 8.38
N LEU A 22 1.08 -4.83 8.41
CA LEU A 22 2.16 -4.17 9.15
C LEU A 22 2.03 -4.43 10.64
N ALA A 23 0.81 -4.42 11.17
CA ALA A 23 0.58 -4.72 12.58
C ALA A 23 0.97 -6.16 12.92
N ASP A 24 0.85 -7.07 11.98
CA ASP A 24 1.23 -8.47 12.16
C ASP A 24 2.73 -8.70 11.97
N GLY A 25 3.49 -7.68 11.69
CA GLY A 25 4.94 -7.78 11.56
C GLY A 25 5.45 -8.07 10.15
N ALA A 26 4.58 -8.03 9.15
CA ALA A 26 4.99 -8.24 7.76
C ALA A 26 5.69 -7.02 7.19
N SER A 27 6.53 -7.24 6.18
CA SER A 27 7.03 -6.18 5.33
C SER A 27 6.10 -6.10 4.12
N VAL A 28 5.60 -4.92 3.82
CA VAL A 28 4.58 -4.74 2.79
C VAL A 28 5.08 -3.82 1.68
N THR A 29 4.90 -4.26 0.44
CA THR A 29 5.11 -3.41 -0.73
C THR A 29 3.75 -3.17 -1.36
N GLY A 30 3.31 -1.91 -1.35
CA GLY A 30 2.04 -1.53 -1.95
C GLY A 30 2.25 -1.01 -3.36
N TRP A 31 1.34 -1.36 -4.26
CA TRP A 31 1.35 -0.92 -5.65
C TRP A 31 0.04 -0.22 -5.95
N ASP A 32 0.10 0.99 -6.46
CA ASP A 32 -1.11 1.72 -6.83
C ASP A 32 -0.79 2.76 -7.88
N ASN A 33 -1.71 2.92 -8.83
CA ASN A 33 -1.60 3.99 -9.83
C ASN A 33 -2.36 5.25 -9.42
N PHE A 34 -3.04 5.21 -8.28
CA PHE A 34 -3.81 6.32 -7.71
C PHE A 34 -4.95 6.83 -8.59
N SER A 35 -5.46 5.98 -9.48
CA SER A 35 -6.61 6.37 -10.30
C SER A 35 -7.87 6.52 -9.47
N THR A 36 -8.04 5.68 -8.46
CA THR A 36 -9.19 5.73 -7.55
C THR A 36 -8.78 5.82 -6.09
N GLY A 37 -7.55 5.47 -5.77
CA GLY A 37 -7.06 5.50 -4.41
C GLY A 37 -6.61 6.88 -3.97
N GLN A 38 -6.42 7.05 -2.69
CA GLN A 38 -5.98 8.33 -2.12
C GLN A 38 -4.80 8.09 -1.19
N GLU A 39 -3.77 8.91 -1.35
CA GLU A 39 -2.56 8.81 -0.54
C GLU A 39 -2.85 8.96 0.95
N ARG A 40 -3.86 9.73 1.30
CA ARG A 40 -4.23 9.92 2.71
C ARG A 40 -4.60 8.63 3.43
N PHE A 41 -5.06 7.61 2.69
CA PHE A 41 -5.37 6.31 3.28
C PHE A 41 -4.11 5.58 3.73
N LEU A 42 -2.97 5.96 3.21
CA LEU A 42 -1.69 5.32 3.52
C LEU A 42 -0.81 6.15 4.44
N GLU A 43 -1.31 7.27 4.98
CA GLU A 43 -0.48 8.16 5.81
C GLU A 43 0.25 7.44 6.93
N GLY A 44 -0.47 6.61 7.67
CA GLY A 44 0.14 5.85 8.76
C GLY A 44 1.14 4.82 8.25
N ALA A 45 0.79 4.12 7.19
CA ALA A 45 1.66 3.10 6.61
C ALA A 45 2.95 3.71 6.05
N LEU A 46 2.85 4.87 5.41
CA LEU A 46 4.02 5.54 4.84
C LEU A 46 5.08 5.90 5.87
N LYS A 47 4.68 6.03 7.11
CA LYS A 47 5.61 6.29 8.21
C LYS A 47 6.25 5.02 8.76
N HIS A 48 5.75 3.86 8.34
CA HIS A 48 6.22 2.59 8.87
C HIS A 48 7.47 2.13 8.10
N PRO A 49 8.55 1.75 8.80
CA PRO A 49 9.80 1.40 8.12
C PRO A 49 9.71 0.14 7.26
N ARG A 50 8.72 -0.71 7.49
CA ARG A 50 8.53 -1.94 6.72
C ARG A 50 7.54 -1.80 5.57
N PHE A 51 7.04 -0.59 5.33
CA PHE A 51 6.15 -0.35 4.20
C PHE A 51 6.89 0.38 3.08
N ARG A 52 6.71 -0.10 1.86
CA ARG A 52 7.22 0.55 0.66
C ARG A 52 6.05 0.74 -0.30
N LEU A 53 5.90 1.95 -0.80
CA LEU A 53 4.88 2.25 -1.81
C LEU A 53 5.54 2.40 -3.18
N VAL A 54 5.05 1.65 -4.14
CA VAL A 54 5.44 1.80 -5.54
C VAL A 54 4.28 2.44 -6.28
N ARG A 55 4.51 3.61 -6.80
CA ARG A 55 3.54 4.34 -7.59
C ARG A 55 3.83 4.08 -9.07
N TYR A 56 2.80 3.69 -9.82
CA TYR A 56 2.99 3.43 -11.24
C TYR A 56 1.87 4.09 -12.05
N ALA A 57 2.18 4.37 -13.32
CA ALA A 57 1.18 4.87 -14.26
C ALA A 57 0.68 3.69 -15.09
N ALA A 58 -0.64 3.53 -15.18
CA ALA A 58 -1.20 2.49 -16.00
C ALA A 58 -0.99 2.84 -17.48
N LEU A 59 -0.46 1.90 -18.25
CA LEU A 59 -0.25 2.10 -19.68
C LEU A 59 -1.59 2.18 -20.40
N GLY A 60 -1.69 3.10 -21.31
CA GLY A 60 -2.90 3.28 -22.10
C GLY A 60 -3.95 4.20 -21.48
N GLU A 61 -3.62 4.81 -20.41
CA GLU A 61 -4.49 5.78 -19.75
C GLU A 61 -4.05 7.21 -20.04
#